data_0a706856a2507b17c0483d312e43f8d1
#
_entry.id   0a706856a2507b17c0483d312e43f8d1
#
_cell.length_a   1.000
_cell.length_b   1.000
_cell.length_c   1.000
_cell.angle_alpha   90.00
_cell.angle_beta   90.00
_cell.angle_gamma   90.00
#
_symmetry.space_group_name_H-M   'P 1'
#
loop_
_entity.id
_entity.type
_entity.pdbx_description
1 polymer ?
#
loop_
_entity_poly.entity_id
_entity_poly.type
_entity_poly.pdbx_seq_one_letter_code
_entity_poly.pdbx_strand_id
1 'polypeptide(L)'
;MMRALLCFVLGMLATLAAQGKPLEFQKVENCRWTANRWNDGDSFHVITGDAGREIVARLYFVDTPEAETAYRDRIDEQGAYFGITREQTVAIAHEAAAFTAKRLAAPFTVWTRWRSALGRSALGRVYCIIITAEARDLNELLVENGLARIYGTRTTLFDGRDSRKYLARLAELEAQAKREKRGAWRFVK
;
A
#
# COMPACT_ATOMS: atom_id res chain seq x y z
N MET A 1 51.72 -55.38 15.73
CA MET A 1 50.31 -55.00 15.91
C MET A 1 50.24 -53.51 16.15
N MET A 2 49.94 -52.72 15.10
CA MET A 2 49.92 -51.23 15.16
C MET A 2 48.55 -50.78 14.77
N ARG A 3 47.80 -50.21 15.73
CA ARG A 3 46.42 -49.68 15.52
C ARG A 3 46.51 -48.25 14.96
N ALA A 4 46.09 -48.09 13.74
CA ALA A 4 45.94 -46.78 13.13
C ALA A 4 44.67 -46.07 13.68
N LEU A 5 44.85 -44.88 14.24
CA LEU A 5 43.77 -44.01 14.75
C LEU A 5 43.33 -43.09 13.61
N LEU A 6 42.13 -43.30 13.09
CA LEU A 6 41.56 -42.51 12.02
C LEU A 6 40.78 -41.31 12.64
N CYS A 7 41.37 -40.11 12.61
CA CYS A 7 40.69 -38.88 13.00
C CYS A 7 39.73 -38.41 11.90
N PHE A 8 38.44 -38.49 12.16
CA PHE A 8 37.41 -37.89 11.34
C PHE A 8 37.33 -36.39 11.68
N VAL A 9 37.79 -35.54 10.79
CA VAL A 9 37.56 -34.08 10.89
C VAL A 9 36.24 -33.78 10.22
N LEU A 10 35.21 -33.52 11.04
CA LEU A 10 33.89 -33.10 10.56
C LEU A 10 33.97 -31.62 10.18
N GLY A 11 34.12 -31.33 8.89
CA GLY A 11 34.10 -30.00 8.33
C GLY A 11 32.67 -29.42 8.39
N MET A 12 32.45 -28.50 9.31
CA MET A 12 31.20 -27.73 9.44
C MET A 12 31.17 -26.66 8.34
N LEU A 13 30.54 -26.96 7.20
CA LEU A 13 30.23 -25.94 6.19
C LEU A 13 29.17 -24.99 6.74
N ALA A 14 29.61 -23.83 7.23
CA ALA A 14 28.72 -22.72 7.50
C ALA A 14 28.23 -22.13 6.17
N THR A 15 27.02 -22.47 5.76
CA THR A 15 26.33 -21.79 4.66
C THR A 15 26.01 -20.36 5.10
N LEU A 16 26.83 -19.40 4.70
CA LEU A 16 26.46 -17.98 4.75
C LEU A 16 25.25 -17.80 3.85
N ALA A 17 24.06 -17.67 4.43
CA ALA A 17 22.91 -17.16 3.73
C ALA A 17 23.23 -15.74 3.27
N ALA A 18 23.43 -15.55 1.97
CA ALA A 18 23.55 -14.23 1.37
C ALA A 18 22.24 -13.47 1.63
N GLN A 19 22.25 -12.63 2.66
CA GLN A 19 21.17 -11.67 2.86
C GLN A 19 21.23 -10.68 1.69
N GLY A 20 20.38 -10.89 0.69
CA GLY A 20 20.25 -9.99 -0.43
C GLY A 20 19.98 -8.57 0.08
N LYS A 21 20.77 -7.59 -0.43
CA LYS A 21 20.59 -6.18 -0.11
C LYS A 21 19.11 -5.81 -0.33
N PRO A 22 18.44 -5.13 0.61
CA PRO A 22 17.04 -4.73 0.41
C PRO A 22 16.93 -3.96 -0.91
N LEU A 23 15.97 -4.32 -1.75
CA LEU A 23 15.73 -3.62 -3.01
C LEU A 23 15.46 -2.13 -2.70
N GLU A 24 16.19 -1.25 -3.37
CA GLU A 24 16.01 0.20 -3.25
C GLU A 24 14.75 0.65 -3.98
N PHE A 25 14.18 1.76 -3.55
CA PHE A 25 13.07 2.37 -4.28
C PHE A 25 13.54 2.87 -5.65
N GLN A 26 12.76 2.55 -6.66
CA GLN A 26 12.89 3.08 -8.01
C GLN A 26 11.80 4.12 -8.22
N LYS A 27 12.15 5.24 -8.80
CA LYS A 27 11.24 6.30 -9.26
C LYS A 27 10.78 5.99 -10.67
N VAL A 28 9.47 5.93 -10.88
CA VAL A 28 8.86 5.78 -12.19
C VAL A 28 7.97 6.99 -12.42
N GLU A 29 8.37 7.84 -13.35
CA GLU A 29 7.67 9.08 -13.68
C GLU A 29 6.67 8.88 -14.82
N ASN A 30 5.82 9.87 -15.06
CA ASN A 30 4.83 9.87 -16.14
C ASN A 30 3.87 8.69 -16.13
N CYS A 31 3.61 8.12 -14.95
CA CYS A 31 2.64 7.05 -14.78
C CYS A 31 1.22 7.58 -15.00
N ARG A 32 0.34 6.73 -15.53
CA ARG A 32 -1.07 7.07 -15.80
C ARG A 32 -1.99 6.03 -15.17
N TRP A 33 -3.05 6.52 -14.57
CA TRP A 33 -4.14 5.69 -14.09
C TRP A 33 -4.91 5.10 -15.28
N THR A 34 -5.30 3.83 -15.18
CA THR A 34 -6.08 3.14 -16.22
C THR A 34 -7.40 2.69 -15.63
N ALA A 35 -8.49 2.97 -16.33
CA ALA A 35 -9.83 2.54 -15.91
C ALA A 35 -9.94 1.01 -15.91
N ASN A 36 -10.31 0.45 -14.77
CA ASN A 36 -10.56 -0.97 -14.61
C ASN A 36 -11.63 -1.16 -13.53
N ARG A 37 -12.53 -2.14 -13.73
CA ARG A 37 -13.62 -2.43 -12.78
C ARG A 37 -13.15 -2.90 -11.40
N TRP A 38 -11.90 -3.35 -11.31
CA TRP A 38 -11.29 -3.84 -10.08
C TRP A 38 -10.45 -2.77 -9.34
N ASN A 39 -10.47 -1.54 -9.85
CA ASN A 39 -9.80 -0.45 -9.15
C ASN A 39 -10.59 -0.04 -7.91
N ASP A 40 -9.89 0.04 -6.80
CA ASP A 40 -10.37 0.63 -5.56
C ASP A 40 -9.49 1.83 -5.14
N GLY A 41 -9.66 2.32 -3.92
CA GLY A 41 -8.95 3.52 -3.49
C GLY A 41 -7.46 3.32 -3.25
N ASP A 42 -7.01 2.11 -2.94
CA ASP A 42 -5.61 1.78 -2.60
C ASP A 42 -4.97 0.70 -3.47
N SER A 43 -5.74 0.14 -4.41
CA SER A 43 -5.25 -0.86 -5.37
C SER A 43 -5.87 -0.59 -6.75
N PHE A 44 -5.06 -0.27 -7.74
CA PHE A 44 -5.54 0.20 -9.04
C PHE A 44 -4.53 -0.04 -10.15
N HIS A 45 -5.03 -0.08 -11.39
CA HIS A 45 -4.24 -0.29 -12.59
C HIS A 45 -3.50 0.98 -13.01
N VAL A 46 -2.23 0.82 -13.34
CA VAL A 46 -1.31 1.90 -13.73
C VAL A 46 -0.52 1.48 -14.95
N ILE A 47 -0.45 2.35 -15.94
CA ILE A 47 0.54 2.27 -17.02
C ILE A 47 1.77 3.04 -16.56
N THR A 48 2.91 2.37 -16.49
CA THR A 48 4.18 2.97 -16.08
C THR A 48 4.77 3.79 -17.22
N GLY A 49 5.14 5.01 -16.95
CA GLY A 49 5.88 5.98 -17.76
C GLY A 49 6.26 5.56 -19.17
N ASP A 50 7.52 5.72 -19.50
CA ASP A 50 8.02 5.52 -20.87
C ASP A 50 8.00 4.04 -21.32
N ALA A 51 8.01 3.09 -20.37
CA ALA A 51 7.98 1.65 -20.67
C ALA A 51 6.60 1.14 -21.09
N GLY A 52 5.51 1.88 -20.84
CA GLY A 52 4.14 1.49 -21.16
C GLY A 52 3.66 0.18 -20.52
N ARG A 53 4.34 -0.29 -19.47
CA ARG A 53 3.99 -1.53 -18.80
C ARG A 53 2.80 -1.31 -17.87
N GLU A 54 1.81 -2.16 -17.97
CA GLU A 54 0.68 -2.18 -17.04
C GLU A 54 1.03 -2.99 -15.78
N ILE A 55 0.71 -2.43 -14.62
CA ILE A 55 0.84 -3.05 -13.30
C ILE A 55 -0.41 -2.77 -12.48
N VAL A 56 -0.61 -3.53 -11.40
CA VAL A 56 -1.55 -3.18 -10.34
C VAL A 56 -0.77 -2.57 -9.19
N ALA A 57 -0.96 -1.29 -8.93
CA ALA A 57 -0.40 -0.60 -7.78
C ALA A 57 -1.16 -1.00 -6.51
N ARG A 58 -0.46 -1.25 -5.40
CA ARG A 58 -1.03 -1.38 -4.05
C ARG A 58 -0.30 -0.42 -3.14
N LEU A 59 -1.02 0.43 -2.45
CA LEU A 59 -0.42 1.39 -1.53
C LEU A 59 0.16 0.69 -0.30
N TYR A 60 1.32 1.16 0.16
CA TYR A 60 1.83 0.86 1.49
C TYR A 60 1.00 1.63 2.54
N PHE A 61 1.05 1.22 3.81
CA PHE A 61 0.57 1.93 5.01
C PHE A 61 -0.92 2.17 5.14
N VAL A 62 -1.70 2.15 4.06
CA VAL A 62 -3.11 2.48 4.08
C VAL A 62 -3.97 1.36 3.47
N ASP A 63 -5.23 1.34 3.87
CA ASP A 63 -6.22 0.39 3.37
C ASP A 63 -7.56 1.12 3.26
N THR A 64 -8.10 1.20 2.04
CA THR A 64 -9.43 1.76 1.80
C THR A 64 -10.50 0.70 2.02
N PRO A 65 -11.73 1.09 2.38
CA PRO A 65 -12.82 0.14 2.51
C PRO A 65 -13.10 -0.64 1.21
N GLU A 66 -13.60 -1.85 1.37
CA GLU A 66 -14.01 -2.73 0.28
C GLU A 66 -15.43 -2.38 -0.21
N ALA A 67 -15.62 -2.36 -1.52
CA ALA A 67 -16.94 -2.17 -2.14
C ALA A 67 -17.63 -3.51 -2.46
N GLU A 68 -16.86 -4.59 -2.64
CA GLU A 68 -17.42 -5.88 -3.01
C GLU A 68 -18.06 -6.60 -1.82
N THR A 69 -19.36 -6.80 -1.87
CA THR A 69 -20.15 -7.46 -0.80
C THR A 69 -19.78 -8.93 -0.56
N ALA A 70 -18.98 -9.55 -1.43
CA ALA A 70 -18.42 -10.88 -1.23
C ALA A 70 -17.41 -10.92 -0.07
N TYR A 71 -16.82 -9.80 0.34
CA TYR A 71 -15.84 -9.69 1.42
C TYR A 71 -16.46 -9.15 2.73
N ARG A 72 -17.59 -9.71 3.15
CA ARG A 72 -18.38 -9.23 4.29
C ARG A 72 -17.55 -9.01 5.56
N ASP A 73 -16.76 -10.01 5.95
CA ASP A 73 -15.94 -9.95 7.18
C ASP A 73 -14.94 -8.79 7.14
N ARG A 74 -14.37 -8.52 5.95
CA ARG A 74 -13.44 -7.42 5.76
C ARG A 74 -14.14 -6.07 5.81
N ILE A 75 -15.33 -5.96 5.21
CA ILE A 75 -16.16 -4.74 5.30
C ILE A 75 -16.53 -4.46 6.76
N ASP A 76 -16.89 -5.49 7.53
CA ASP A 76 -17.25 -5.34 8.94
C ASP A 76 -16.05 -4.91 9.79
N GLU A 77 -14.87 -5.50 9.57
CA GLU A 77 -13.62 -5.10 10.21
C GLU A 77 -13.27 -3.63 9.91
N GLN A 78 -13.41 -3.22 8.66
CA GLN A 78 -13.15 -1.85 8.23
C GLN A 78 -14.20 -0.88 8.79
N GLY A 79 -15.46 -1.27 8.80
CA GLY A 79 -16.55 -0.51 9.44
C GLY A 79 -16.32 -0.33 10.93
N ALA A 80 -15.88 -1.36 11.64
CA ALA A 80 -15.53 -1.30 13.05
C ALA A 80 -14.37 -0.33 13.34
N TYR A 81 -13.37 -0.26 12.46
CA TYR A 81 -12.28 0.70 12.58
C TYR A 81 -12.78 2.15 12.59
N PHE A 82 -13.71 2.48 11.69
CA PHE A 82 -14.27 3.82 11.57
C PHE A 82 -15.45 4.08 12.53
N GLY A 83 -16.05 3.04 13.09
CA GLY A 83 -17.27 3.15 13.91
C GLY A 83 -18.52 3.43 13.06
N ILE A 84 -18.64 2.84 11.88
CA ILE A 84 -19.71 3.06 10.90
C ILE A 84 -20.37 1.74 10.47
N THR A 85 -21.55 1.82 9.85
CA THR A 85 -22.27 0.63 9.38
C THR A 85 -21.65 0.05 8.12
N ARG A 86 -22.05 -1.17 7.75
CA ARG A 86 -21.60 -1.83 6.51
C ARG A 86 -21.95 -1.02 5.27
N GLU A 87 -23.18 -0.47 5.21
CA GLU A 87 -23.64 0.35 4.08
C GLU A 87 -22.81 1.62 3.95
N GLN A 88 -22.50 2.25 5.08
CA GLN A 88 -21.63 3.43 5.12
C GLN A 88 -20.20 3.06 4.71
N THR A 89 -19.71 1.90 5.11
CA THR A 89 -18.38 1.40 4.73
C THR A 89 -18.27 1.24 3.20
N VAL A 90 -19.27 0.62 2.58
CA VAL A 90 -19.33 0.47 1.10
C VAL A 90 -19.45 1.84 0.41
N ALA A 91 -20.21 2.77 0.96
CA ALA A 91 -20.29 4.13 0.40
C ALA A 91 -18.92 4.83 0.44
N ILE A 92 -18.16 4.71 1.54
CA ILE A 92 -16.80 5.24 1.65
C ILE A 92 -15.84 4.54 0.67
N ALA A 93 -15.99 3.24 0.41
CA ALA A 93 -15.19 2.54 -0.58
C ALA A 93 -15.33 3.16 -1.98
N HIS A 94 -16.56 3.43 -2.40
CA HIS A 94 -16.83 4.10 -3.68
C HIS A 94 -16.27 5.53 -3.72
N GLU A 95 -16.40 6.28 -2.62
CA GLU A 95 -15.81 7.62 -2.51
C GLU A 95 -14.27 7.57 -2.60
N ALA A 96 -13.63 6.60 -1.93
CA ALA A 96 -12.19 6.42 -1.98
C ALA A 96 -11.70 6.10 -3.41
N ALA A 97 -12.38 5.19 -4.11
CA ALA A 97 -12.05 4.85 -5.51
C ALA A 97 -12.20 6.06 -6.43
N ALA A 98 -13.32 6.80 -6.34
CA ALA A 98 -13.54 8.01 -7.12
C ALA A 98 -12.52 9.12 -6.80
N PHE A 99 -12.17 9.28 -5.52
CA PHE A 99 -11.16 10.23 -5.08
C PHE A 99 -9.78 9.91 -5.68
N THR A 100 -9.35 8.65 -5.59
CA THR A 100 -8.07 8.21 -6.17
C THR A 100 -8.05 8.43 -7.68
N ALA A 101 -9.08 8.01 -8.42
CA ALA A 101 -9.18 8.22 -9.86
C ALA A 101 -9.06 9.72 -10.22
N LYS A 102 -9.72 10.60 -9.46
CA LYS A 102 -9.65 12.06 -9.66
C LYS A 102 -8.24 12.61 -9.38
N ARG A 103 -7.57 12.15 -8.30
CA ARG A 103 -6.22 12.60 -7.95
C ARG A 103 -5.15 12.12 -8.92
N LEU A 104 -5.40 11.03 -9.62
CA LEU A 104 -4.50 10.42 -10.59
C LEU A 104 -4.91 10.68 -12.05
N ALA A 105 -5.79 11.65 -12.30
CA ALA A 105 -6.21 12.02 -13.65
C ALA A 105 -5.09 12.62 -14.50
N ALA A 106 -4.15 13.34 -13.88
CA ALA A 106 -2.93 13.83 -14.52
C ALA A 106 -1.77 12.83 -14.29
N PRO A 107 -0.71 12.85 -15.11
CA PRO A 107 0.47 11.99 -14.90
C PRO A 107 1.08 12.17 -13.51
N PHE A 108 1.48 11.06 -12.89
CA PHE A 108 1.98 11.02 -11.51
C PHE A 108 3.25 10.18 -11.40
N THR A 109 3.87 10.20 -10.24
CA THR A 109 5.09 9.42 -9.94
C THR A 109 4.78 8.23 -9.05
N VAL A 110 5.30 7.06 -9.44
CA VAL A 110 5.28 5.82 -8.65
C VAL A 110 6.66 5.59 -8.06
N TRP A 111 6.75 5.41 -6.75
CA TRP A 111 7.93 4.91 -6.06
C TRP A 111 7.68 3.46 -5.65
N THR A 112 8.49 2.53 -6.15
CA THR A 112 8.32 1.10 -5.89
C THR A 112 9.66 0.40 -5.75
N ARG A 113 9.68 -0.70 -4.99
CA ARG A 113 10.78 -1.69 -4.94
C ARG A 113 10.44 -2.94 -5.74
N TRP A 114 9.39 -2.89 -6.54
CA TRP A 114 8.83 -4.03 -7.28
C TRP A 114 8.46 -5.23 -6.38
N ARG A 115 8.30 -4.99 -5.09
CA ARG A 115 7.90 -6.04 -4.15
C ARG A 115 6.47 -6.46 -4.44
N SER A 116 6.27 -7.77 -4.65
CA SER A 116 4.94 -8.31 -4.87
C SER A 116 4.02 -8.03 -3.68
N ALA A 117 2.83 -7.53 -3.98
CA ALA A 117 1.76 -7.32 -3.01
C ALA A 117 0.78 -8.50 -2.96
N LEU A 118 1.14 -9.62 -3.63
CA LEU A 118 0.29 -10.78 -3.79
C LEU A 118 -1.08 -10.40 -4.41
N GLY A 119 -2.04 -11.31 -4.40
CA GLY A 119 -3.38 -11.06 -4.92
C GLY A 119 -3.72 -11.94 -6.10
N ARG A 120 -4.95 -11.79 -6.65
CA ARG A 120 -5.50 -12.64 -7.72
C ARG A 120 -5.31 -12.06 -9.12
N SER A 121 -4.72 -10.88 -9.25
CA SER A 121 -4.49 -10.27 -10.55
C SER A 121 -3.50 -11.08 -11.38
N ALA A 122 -3.80 -11.29 -12.66
CA ALA A 122 -2.86 -11.85 -13.63
C ALA A 122 -1.70 -10.88 -13.92
N LEU A 123 -1.92 -9.58 -13.72
CA LEU A 123 -0.87 -8.56 -13.75
C LEU A 123 -0.11 -8.55 -12.42
N GLY A 124 1.18 -8.24 -12.47
CA GLY A 124 1.98 -8.10 -11.27
C GLY A 124 1.44 -6.99 -10.37
N ARG A 125 0.94 -7.36 -9.19
CA ARG A 125 0.53 -6.40 -8.15
C ARG A 125 1.74 -6.06 -7.30
N VAL A 126 2.08 -4.77 -7.22
CA VAL A 126 3.29 -4.31 -6.53
C VAL A 126 2.99 -3.23 -5.51
N TYR A 127 3.70 -3.27 -4.39
CA TYR A 127 3.63 -2.21 -3.39
C TYR A 127 4.30 -0.94 -3.89
N CYS A 128 3.65 0.20 -3.64
CA CYS A 128 4.15 1.50 -4.06
C CYS A 128 3.74 2.63 -3.11
N ILE A 129 4.41 3.76 -3.28
CA ILE A 129 4.01 5.08 -2.79
C ILE A 129 3.79 5.94 -4.03
N ILE A 130 2.69 6.67 -4.05
CA ILE A 130 2.26 7.49 -5.19
C ILE A 130 2.38 8.96 -4.81
N ILE A 131 3.07 9.72 -5.68
CA ILE A 131 3.11 11.18 -5.59
C ILE A 131 2.32 11.74 -6.76
N THR A 132 1.24 12.46 -6.46
CA THR A 132 0.34 13.05 -7.46
C THR A 132 1.01 14.16 -8.27
N ALA A 133 0.33 14.64 -9.31
CA ALA A 133 0.82 15.78 -10.13
C ALA A 133 1.04 17.06 -9.31
N GLU A 134 0.26 17.23 -8.21
CA GLU A 134 0.39 18.35 -7.27
C GLU A 134 1.49 18.12 -6.20
N ALA A 135 2.38 17.15 -6.42
CA ALA A 135 3.45 16.78 -5.49
C ALA A 135 2.95 16.36 -4.08
N ARG A 136 1.75 15.79 -3.98
CA ARG A 136 1.15 15.29 -2.74
C ARG A 136 1.22 13.76 -2.66
N ASP A 137 1.49 13.25 -1.49
CA ASP A 137 1.44 11.81 -1.19
C ASP A 137 -0.02 11.34 -1.15
N LEU A 138 -0.38 10.34 -1.97
CA LEU A 138 -1.75 9.84 -2.07
C LEU A 138 -2.22 9.18 -0.78
N ASN A 139 -1.33 8.51 -0.02
CA ASN A 139 -1.69 7.94 1.27
C ASN A 139 -2.11 9.04 2.26
N GLU A 140 -1.31 10.12 2.33
CA GLU A 140 -1.65 11.27 3.18
C GLU A 140 -2.99 11.87 2.77
N LEU A 141 -3.24 12.04 1.47
CA LEU A 141 -4.50 12.56 0.95
C LEU A 141 -5.70 11.67 1.31
N LEU A 142 -5.57 10.35 1.21
CA LEU A 142 -6.64 9.42 1.56
C LEU A 142 -6.97 9.47 3.06
N VAL A 143 -5.95 9.47 3.91
CA VAL A 143 -6.13 9.53 5.37
C VAL A 143 -6.67 10.90 5.80
N GLU A 144 -6.13 11.99 5.27
CA GLU A 144 -6.58 13.37 5.52
C GLU A 144 -8.06 13.58 5.18
N ASN A 145 -8.57 12.86 4.17
CA ASN A 145 -9.96 12.93 3.76
C ASN A 145 -10.85 11.86 4.41
N GLY A 146 -10.32 11.07 5.36
CA GLY A 146 -11.09 10.02 6.06
C GLY A 146 -11.55 8.89 5.15
N LEU A 147 -10.80 8.60 4.07
CA LEU A 147 -11.12 7.61 3.04
C LEU A 147 -10.30 6.32 3.16
N ALA A 148 -9.28 6.31 4.00
CA ALA A 148 -8.46 5.14 4.28
C ALA A 148 -8.13 5.01 5.76
N ARG A 149 -8.02 3.78 6.25
CA ARG A 149 -7.46 3.47 7.56
C ARG A 149 -5.93 3.32 7.47
N ILE A 150 -5.24 3.57 8.57
CA ILE A 150 -3.79 3.36 8.70
C ILE A 150 -3.57 1.87 8.95
N TYR A 151 -3.34 1.12 7.88
CA TYR A 151 -3.24 -0.34 7.94
C TYR A 151 -2.36 -0.89 6.80
N GLY A 152 -1.84 -2.09 6.97
CA GLY A 152 -1.15 -2.84 5.90
C GLY A 152 0.37 -2.86 6.03
N THR A 153 1.02 -3.16 4.91
CA THR A 153 2.48 -3.34 4.83
C THR A 153 3.21 -2.02 5.01
N ARG A 154 4.25 -2.03 5.86
CA ARG A 154 5.09 -0.86 6.17
C ARG A 154 6.45 -0.97 5.49
N THR A 155 7.09 0.16 5.27
CA THR A 155 8.45 0.24 4.71
C THR A 155 9.11 1.56 5.13
N THR A 156 10.44 1.64 5.08
CA THR A 156 11.12 2.94 5.06
C THR A 156 10.78 3.63 3.74
N LEU A 157 10.51 4.94 3.74
CA LEU A 157 10.10 5.67 2.55
C LEU A 157 11.27 5.87 1.57
N PHE A 158 10.94 6.29 0.36
CA PHE A 158 11.90 6.58 -0.72
C PHE A 158 12.83 7.77 -0.40
N ASP A 159 12.43 8.67 0.49
CA ASP A 159 13.21 9.81 0.97
C ASP A 159 14.00 9.51 2.25
N GLY A 160 14.04 8.25 2.68
CA GLY A 160 14.74 7.80 3.87
C GLY A 160 13.98 7.99 5.19
N ARG A 161 12.79 8.58 5.18
CA ARG A 161 11.97 8.69 6.39
C ARG A 161 11.66 7.31 6.97
N ASP A 162 11.89 7.16 8.28
CA ASP A 162 11.52 5.96 9.03
C ASP A 162 9.99 5.77 9.05
N SER A 163 9.56 4.51 8.98
CA SER A 163 8.14 4.15 8.97
C SER A 163 7.37 4.65 10.19
N ARG A 164 7.99 4.76 11.36
CA ARG A 164 7.34 5.27 12.59
C ARG A 164 7.04 6.76 12.48
N LYS A 165 7.97 7.55 11.92
CA LYS A 165 7.75 8.99 11.69
C LYS A 165 6.62 9.21 10.68
N TYR A 166 6.58 8.38 9.64
CA TYR A 166 5.49 8.46 8.66
C TYR A 166 4.14 8.04 9.24
N LEU A 167 4.09 6.97 10.04
CA LEU A 167 2.87 6.58 10.75
C LEU A 167 2.38 7.65 11.72
N ALA A 168 3.29 8.33 12.43
CA ALA A 168 2.92 9.46 13.28
C ALA A 168 2.27 10.60 12.45
N ARG A 169 2.83 10.89 11.27
CA ARG A 169 2.24 11.87 10.34
C ARG A 169 0.84 11.46 9.87
N LEU A 170 0.65 10.20 9.49
CA LEU A 170 -0.68 9.69 9.11
C LEU A 170 -1.66 9.77 10.29
N ALA A 171 -1.24 9.47 11.51
CA ALA A 171 -2.09 9.57 12.70
C ALA A 171 -2.52 11.03 12.99
N GLU A 172 -1.65 12.03 12.76
CA GLU A 172 -2.00 13.44 12.84
C GLU A 172 -3.10 13.82 11.82
N LEU A 173 -2.95 13.37 10.57
CA LEU A 173 -3.93 13.60 9.51
C LEU A 173 -5.26 12.91 9.80
N GLU A 174 -5.23 11.68 10.31
CA GLU A 174 -6.43 10.98 10.74
C GLU A 174 -7.14 11.74 11.90
N ALA A 175 -6.37 12.21 12.89
CA ALA A 175 -6.93 13.00 13.98
C ALA A 175 -7.56 14.31 13.49
N GLN A 176 -6.97 14.93 12.46
CA GLN A 176 -7.56 16.10 11.81
C GLN A 176 -8.86 15.72 11.09
N ALA A 177 -8.86 14.65 10.28
CA ALA A 177 -10.05 14.17 9.58
C ALA A 177 -11.21 13.86 10.54
N LYS A 178 -10.90 13.28 11.71
CA LYS A 178 -11.88 13.03 12.79
C LYS A 178 -12.49 14.34 13.32
N ARG A 179 -11.66 15.33 13.66
CA ARG A 179 -12.14 16.62 14.17
C ARG A 179 -13.01 17.37 13.15
N GLU A 180 -12.65 17.29 11.88
CA GLU A 180 -13.33 17.97 10.77
C GLU A 180 -14.46 17.12 10.17
N LYS A 181 -14.73 15.93 10.71
CA LYS A 181 -15.77 14.99 10.24
C LYS A 181 -15.68 14.71 8.74
N ARG A 182 -14.46 14.49 8.24
CA ARG A 182 -14.23 14.17 6.82
C ARG A 182 -14.45 12.67 6.55
N GLY A 183 -14.88 12.34 5.33
CA GLY A 183 -15.04 10.97 4.84
C GLY A 183 -15.88 10.11 5.80
N ALA A 184 -15.35 8.95 6.20
CA ALA A 184 -16.00 8.03 7.13
C ALA A 184 -16.34 8.68 8.48
N TRP A 185 -15.50 9.61 8.95
CA TRP A 185 -15.68 10.25 10.25
C TRP A 185 -16.90 11.17 10.36
N ARG A 186 -17.52 11.54 9.24
CA ARG A 186 -18.78 12.33 9.24
C ARG A 186 -19.98 11.57 9.84
N PHE A 187 -19.91 10.24 9.84
CA PHE A 187 -20.98 9.39 10.37
C PHE A 187 -20.84 9.11 11.87
N VAL A 188 -19.69 9.41 12.46
CA VAL A 188 -19.43 9.21 13.89
C VAL A 188 -19.97 10.39 14.68
N LYS A 189 -20.79 10.08 15.71
CA LYS A 189 -21.42 11.09 16.60
C LYS A 189 -20.41 11.69 17.57
#